data_d759fa3c2251250fd69f5781bc48473f
#
_entry.id   d759fa3c2251250fd69f5781bc48473f
#
_cell.length_a   1.000
_cell.length_b   1.000
_cell.length_c   1.000
_cell.angle_alpha   90.00
_cell.angle_beta   90.00
_cell.angle_gamma   90.00
#
_symmetry.space_group_name_H-M   'P 1'
#
loop_
_entity.id
_entity.type
_entity.pdbx_description
1 polymer ?
#
loop_
_entity_poly.entity_id
_entity_poly.type
_entity_poly.pdbx_seq_one_letter_code
_entity_poly.pdbx_strand_id
1 'polypeptide(L)' 'MADRKRNFALEQRLRFIDFLLDHYGRVNRSALMDYFGISLPQASIDIRTYQEHAGTGQMRYDLSEKCYLAEKEFKRCWP' A
#
# COMPACT_ATOMS: atom_id res chain seq x y z
N MET A 1 22.93 -9.32 -6.60
CA MET A 1 22.04 -8.77 -5.91
C MET A 1 20.69 -9.40 -5.82
N ALA A 2 20.72 -10.46 -5.11
CA ALA A 2 19.51 -11.22 -4.85
C ALA A 2 18.43 -10.36 -4.19
N ASP A 3 18.87 -9.39 -3.39
CA ASP A 3 17.93 -8.54 -2.67
C ASP A 3 17.01 -7.78 -3.61
N ARG A 4 17.58 -7.24 -4.67
CA ARG A 4 16.77 -6.45 -5.61
C ARG A 4 15.74 -7.32 -6.31
N LYS A 5 16.13 -8.53 -6.67
CA LYS A 5 15.22 -9.44 -7.35
C LYS A 5 14.07 -9.85 -6.46
N ARG A 6 14.40 -10.21 -5.22
CA ARG A 6 13.37 -10.70 -4.32
C ARG A 6 12.39 -9.59 -3.96
N ASN A 7 12.82 -8.32 -4.10
CA ASN A 7 11.97 -7.20 -3.74
C ASN A 7 11.18 -6.64 -4.91
N PHE A 8 11.38 -7.17 -6.11
CA PHE A 8 10.68 -6.62 -7.27
C PHE A 8 9.17 -6.72 -7.13
N ALA A 9 8.65 -7.88 -6.79
CA ALA A 9 7.20 -8.06 -6.65
C ALA A 9 6.66 -7.20 -5.53
N LEU A 10 7.37 -7.15 -4.41
CA LEU A 10 6.96 -6.30 -3.29
C LEU A 10 6.94 -4.84 -3.71
N GLU A 11 7.96 -4.42 -4.44
CA GLU A 11 8.04 -3.04 -4.90
C GLU A 11 6.84 -2.67 -5.75
N GLN A 12 6.40 -3.56 -6.62
CA GLN A 12 5.23 -3.30 -7.44
C GLN A 12 3.98 -3.14 -6.60
N ARG A 13 3.85 -3.93 -5.56
CA ARG A 13 2.69 -3.82 -4.68
C ARG A 13 2.71 -2.54 -3.87
N LEU A 14 3.88 -2.11 -3.42
CA LEU A 14 4.00 -0.85 -2.69
C LEU A 14 3.68 0.34 -3.61
N ARG A 15 4.15 0.28 -4.85
CA ARG A 15 3.84 1.33 -5.82
C ARG A 15 2.34 1.40 -6.06
N PHE A 16 1.68 0.27 -6.09
CA PHE A 16 0.24 0.23 -6.31
C PHE A 16 -0.51 0.88 -5.15
N ILE A 17 -0.08 0.60 -3.91
CA ILE A 17 -0.69 1.23 -2.75
C ILE A 17 -0.54 2.75 -2.85
N ASP A 18 0.67 3.20 -3.17
CA ASP A 18 0.96 4.61 -3.30
C ASP A 18 0.09 5.25 -4.38
N PHE A 19 -0.03 4.56 -5.51
CA PHE A 19 -0.86 5.02 -6.62
C PHE A 19 -2.33 5.16 -6.21
N LEU A 20 -2.86 4.16 -5.50
CA LEU A 20 -4.26 4.20 -5.11
C LEU A 20 -4.53 5.35 -4.13
N LEU A 21 -3.60 5.58 -3.21
CA LEU A 21 -3.75 6.69 -2.27
C LEU A 21 -3.69 8.02 -3.00
N ASP A 22 -2.76 8.14 -3.94
CA ASP A 22 -2.60 9.39 -4.70
C ASP A 22 -3.79 9.66 -5.62
N HIS A 23 -4.26 8.62 -6.27
CA HIS A 23 -5.28 8.76 -7.31
C HIS A 23 -6.70 8.74 -6.76
N TYR A 24 -6.97 7.87 -5.81
CA TYR A 24 -8.31 7.66 -5.28
C TYR A 24 -8.47 8.08 -3.83
N GLY A 25 -7.37 8.35 -3.14
CA GLY A 25 -7.42 8.75 -1.76
C GLY A 25 -7.69 7.62 -0.79
N ARG A 26 -7.68 6.37 -1.24
CA ARG A 26 -7.98 5.24 -0.38
C ARG A 26 -7.43 3.95 -0.94
N VAL A 27 -7.19 3.00 -0.04
CA VAL A 27 -6.74 1.66 -0.41
C VAL A 27 -7.25 0.67 0.63
N ASN A 28 -7.62 -0.53 0.18
CA ASN A 28 -7.97 -1.60 1.11
C ASN A 28 -7.26 -2.88 0.67
N ARG A 29 -7.33 -3.90 1.55
CA ARG A 29 -6.65 -5.16 1.26
C ARG A 29 -7.27 -5.88 0.08
N SER A 30 -8.59 -5.75 -0.09
CA SER A 30 -9.27 -6.40 -1.20
C SER A 30 -8.72 -5.96 -2.55
N ALA A 31 -8.40 -4.68 -2.68
CA ALA A 31 -7.85 -4.17 -3.94
C ALA A 31 -6.53 -4.86 -4.27
N LEU A 32 -5.68 -5.04 -3.26
CA LEU A 32 -4.41 -5.72 -3.45
C LEU A 32 -4.60 -7.18 -3.79
N MET A 33 -5.50 -7.83 -3.07
CA MET A 33 -5.79 -9.25 -3.31
C MET A 33 -6.30 -9.49 -4.71
N ASP A 34 -7.22 -8.66 -5.15
CA ASP A 34 -7.83 -8.80 -6.47
C ASP A 34 -6.83 -8.51 -7.59
N TYR A 35 -6.07 -7.45 -7.44
CA TYR A 35 -5.16 -7.05 -8.50
C TYR A 35 -3.96 -7.97 -8.64
N PHE A 36 -3.38 -8.36 -7.51
CA PHE A 36 -2.15 -9.17 -7.52
C PHE A 36 -2.38 -10.65 -7.28
N GLY A 37 -3.59 -11.05 -6.91
CA GLY A 37 -3.86 -12.45 -6.62
C GLY A 37 -3.17 -12.94 -5.36
N ILE A 38 -2.99 -12.07 -4.39
CA ILE A 38 -2.31 -12.45 -3.15
C ILE A 38 -3.31 -12.70 -2.05
N SER A 39 -2.85 -13.33 -0.96
CA SER A 39 -3.70 -13.67 0.17
C SER A 39 -3.95 -12.45 1.06
N LEU A 40 -4.95 -12.56 1.92
CA LEU A 40 -5.25 -11.52 2.90
C LEU A 40 -4.05 -11.25 3.82
N PRO A 41 -3.39 -12.28 4.38
CA PRO A 41 -2.22 -12.00 5.20
C PRO A 41 -1.11 -11.28 4.44
N GLN A 42 -0.91 -11.63 3.18
CA GLN A 42 0.12 -10.96 2.39
C GLN A 42 -0.24 -9.50 2.16
N ALA A 43 -1.51 -9.22 1.87
CA ALA A 43 -1.95 -7.85 1.68
C ALA A 43 -1.73 -7.04 2.96
N SER A 44 -2.00 -7.63 4.12
CA SER A 44 -1.80 -6.95 5.39
C SER A 44 -0.32 -6.62 5.61
N ILE A 45 0.55 -7.56 5.27
CA ILE A 45 1.99 -7.34 5.38
C ILE A 45 2.43 -6.22 4.46
N ASP A 46 1.90 -6.21 3.24
CA ASP A 46 2.27 -5.19 2.26
C ASP A 46 1.88 -3.79 2.73
N ILE A 47 0.70 -3.66 3.32
CA ILE A 47 0.26 -2.36 3.83
C ILE A 47 1.16 -1.90 4.97
N ARG A 48 1.52 -2.81 5.86
CA ARG A 48 2.43 -2.47 6.95
C ARG A 48 3.79 -2.06 6.39
N THR A 49 4.29 -2.81 5.42
CA THR A 49 5.57 -2.50 4.80
C THR A 49 5.53 -1.15 4.12
N TYR A 50 4.41 -0.84 3.47
CA TYR A 50 4.26 0.48 2.86
C TYR A 50 4.39 1.58 3.91
N GLN A 51 3.73 1.41 5.05
CA GLN A 51 3.81 2.41 6.11
C GLN A 51 5.22 2.56 6.66
N GLU A 52 5.95 1.45 6.73
CA GLU A 52 7.33 1.50 7.19
C GLU A 52 8.24 2.26 6.23
N HIS A 53 7.99 2.10 4.93
CA HIS A 53 8.80 2.78 3.93
C HIS A 53 8.40 4.25 3.75
N ALA A 54 7.12 4.49 3.69
CA ALA A 54 6.61 5.81 3.31
C ALA A 54 6.34 6.71 4.50
N GLY A 55 6.27 6.14 5.70
CA GLY A 55 5.96 6.90 6.89
C GLY A 55 4.51 6.78 7.28
N THR A 56 4.26 6.94 8.57
CA THR A 56 2.92 6.72 9.12
C THR A 56 1.96 7.87 8.84
N GLY A 57 2.46 8.99 8.33
CA GLY A 57 1.60 10.12 8.01
C GLY A 57 0.91 10.02 6.66
N GLN A 58 1.14 8.93 5.93
CA GLN A 58 0.58 8.78 4.59
C GLN A 58 -0.89 8.41 4.59
N MET A 59 -1.32 7.59 5.55
CA MET A 59 -2.69 7.11 5.55
C MET A 59 -3.09 6.67 6.95
N ARG A 60 -4.40 6.56 7.16
CA ARG A 60 -4.95 6.06 8.43
C ARG A 60 -6.09 5.12 8.12
N TYR A 61 -6.31 4.17 9.03
CA TYR A 61 -7.40 3.23 8.86
C TYR A 61 -8.71 3.85 9.34
N ASP A 62 -9.74 3.78 8.52
CA ASP A 62 -11.06 4.28 8.89
C ASP A 62 -12.00 3.11 9.14
N LEU A 63 -12.50 3.00 10.36
CA LEU A 63 -13.34 1.90 10.75
C LEU A 63 -14.69 1.90 10.03
N SER A 64 -15.23 3.08 9.76
CA SER A 64 -16.51 3.19 9.06
C SER A 64 -16.40 2.72 7.64
N GLU A 65 -15.38 3.18 6.94
CA GLU A 65 -15.17 2.83 5.53
C GLU A 65 -14.48 1.49 5.36
N LYS A 66 -13.86 1.00 6.43
CA LYS A 66 -13.12 -0.26 6.43
C LYS A 66 -12.03 -0.27 5.37
N CYS A 67 -11.33 0.85 5.29
CA CYS A 67 -10.21 0.98 4.38
C CYS A 67 -9.26 2.03 4.92
N TYR A 68 -8.10 2.14 4.27
CA TYR A 68 -7.12 3.15 4.62
C TYR A 68 -7.37 4.39 3.78
N LEU A 69 -7.44 5.55 4.42
CA LEU A 69 -7.67 6.81 3.75
C LEU A 69 -6.39 7.62 3.75
N ALA A 70 -6.10 8.27 2.63
CA ALA A 70 -4.92 9.13 2.53
C ALA A 70 -5.05 10.30 3.49
N GLU A 71 -3.97 10.60 4.19
CA GLU A 71 -3.94 11.76 5.07
C GLU A 71 -3.74 13.03 4.26
N LYS A 72 -4.03 14.18 4.89
CA LYS A 72 -3.82 15.47 4.26
C LYS A 72 -2.36 15.65 3.86
N GLU A 73 -1.46 15.10 4.65
CA GLU A 73 -0.03 15.24 4.42
C GLU A 73 0.52 14.21 3.45
N PHE A 74 -0.35 13.42 2.84
CA PHE A 74 0.10 12.39 1.92
C PHE A 74 1.01 12.96 0.84
N LYS A 75 2.11 12.27 0.60
CA LYS A 75 3.03 12.62 -0.49
C LYS A 75 3.37 11.36 -1.25
N ARG A 76 3.25 11.45 -2.56
CA ARG A 76 3.57 10.32 -3.42
C ARG A 76 5.02 9.92 -3.25
N CYS A 77 5.26 8.63 -3.02
CA CYS A 77 6.62 8.11 -2.80
C CYS A 77 7.22 7.47 -4.03
N TRP A 78 6.38 6.96 -4.92
CA TRP A 78 6.83 6.32 -6.15
C TRP A 78 6.29 7.09 -7.33
N PRO A 79 7.16 7.64 -8.17
CA PRO A 79 6.71 8.42 -9.33
C PRO A 79 6.03 7.58 -10.40
#